data_89a9a707d6827e8e21bacfa21936a88c
#
_entry.id   89a9a707d6827e8e21bacfa21936a88c
#
_cell.length_a   1.000
_cell.length_b   1.000
_cell.length_c   1.000
_cell.angle_alpha   90.00
_cell.angle_beta   90.00
_cell.angle_gamma   90.00
#
_symmetry.space_group_name_H-M   'P 1'
#
loop_
_entity.id
_entity.type
_entity.pdbx_description
1 polymer ?
#
loop_
_entity_poly.entity_id
_entity_poly.type
_entity_poly.pdbx_seq_one_letter_code
_entity_poly.pdbx_strand_id
1 'polypeptide(L)'
;MSDTLIVLHTAIAIIAIVLLIVVVKVDPVISLVIGTLYLGVAAGLGFEDTIGTFVQGFGDIMAEVGLLIGFGVLMGTLLTAMGALQKLVELLLRILGPRRLPYAFSAALTTIFPAIYVDVQLVLASPLARSAAPRMGHNGLGMMGGTLTAGILVGYVFVVPGLGTVAIAGLLDVPLGTMLIYGTVIGLPTAVLTTFIYGQILKRGLWNNAKDEAHFEDMVLGSPGAVAEEVREEGRV
;
A
#
# COMPACT_ATOMS: atom_id res chain seq x y z
N MET A 1 31.78 -11.96 9.13
CA MET A 1 31.91 -10.49 9.03
C MET A 1 31.59 -9.88 10.39
N SER A 2 32.12 -8.70 10.72
CA SER A 2 31.70 -7.99 11.94
C SER A 2 30.29 -7.45 11.76
N ASP A 3 29.49 -7.43 12.83
CA ASP A 3 28.10 -6.93 12.81
C ASP A 3 27.99 -5.51 12.24
N THR A 4 29.00 -4.68 12.50
CA THR A 4 29.11 -3.32 11.97
C THR A 4 29.18 -3.27 10.43
N LEU A 5 29.88 -4.23 9.80
CA LEU A 5 29.97 -4.31 8.34
C LEU A 5 28.66 -4.76 7.71
N ILE A 6 27.94 -5.67 8.37
CA ILE A 6 26.61 -6.10 7.91
C ILE A 6 25.64 -4.93 7.93
N VAL A 7 25.61 -4.16 9.02
CA VAL A 7 24.76 -2.95 9.14
C VAL A 7 25.10 -1.92 8.05
N LEU A 8 26.41 -1.73 7.79
CA LEU A 8 26.85 -0.81 6.75
C LEU A 8 26.39 -1.24 5.34
N HIS A 9 26.57 -2.52 4.99
CA HIS A 9 26.10 -3.06 3.71
C HIS A 9 24.58 -3.03 3.58
N THR A 10 23.85 -3.25 4.68
CA THR A 10 22.38 -3.11 4.70
C THR A 10 21.96 -1.68 4.41
N ALA A 11 22.61 -0.69 5.05
CA ALA A 11 22.33 0.72 4.78
C ALA A 11 22.63 1.09 3.33
N ILE A 12 23.76 0.63 2.78
CA ILE A 12 24.12 0.83 1.37
C ILE A 12 23.08 0.21 0.44
N ALA A 13 22.64 -1.02 0.70
CA ALA A 13 21.63 -1.71 -0.10
C ALA A 13 20.32 -0.93 -0.12
N ILE A 14 19.82 -0.47 1.04
CA ILE A 14 18.58 0.31 1.14
C ILE A 14 18.70 1.62 0.36
N ILE A 15 19.80 2.36 0.55
CA ILE A 15 20.03 3.62 -0.16
C ILE A 15 20.10 3.36 -1.68
N ALA A 16 20.82 2.32 -2.11
CA ALA A 16 20.92 1.98 -3.54
C ALA A 16 19.55 1.62 -4.14
N ILE A 17 18.72 0.82 -3.45
CA ILE A 17 17.36 0.49 -3.89
C ILE A 17 16.53 1.77 -4.06
N VAL A 18 16.54 2.66 -3.06
CA VAL A 18 15.80 3.92 -3.13
C VAL A 18 16.29 4.80 -4.28
N LEU A 19 17.60 4.91 -4.49
CA LEU A 19 18.16 5.67 -5.60
C LEU A 19 17.80 5.07 -6.97
N LEU A 20 17.83 3.75 -7.10
CA LEU A 20 17.43 3.07 -8.34
C LEU A 20 15.97 3.37 -8.67
N ILE A 21 15.06 3.31 -7.69
CA ILE A 21 13.63 3.56 -7.89
C ILE A 21 13.35 5.05 -8.16
N VAL A 22 13.87 5.95 -7.33
CA VAL A 22 13.49 7.37 -7.34
C VAL A 22 14.26 8.18 -8.38
N VAL A 23 15.56 7.95 -8.50
CA VAL A 23 16.45 8.75 -9.37
C VAL A 23 16.59 8.12 -10.75
N VAL A 24 16.94 6.83 -10.78
CA VAL A 24 17.18 6.10 -12.04
C VAL A 24 15.87 5.65 -12.68
N LYS A 25 14.76 5.59 -11.91
CA LYS A 25 13.42 5.16 -12.34
C LYS A 25 13.41 3.70 -12.84
N VAL A 26 14.22 2.85 -12.24
CA VAL A 26 14.19 1.41 -12.48
C VAL A 26 12.95 0.84 -11.78
N ASP A 27 12.37 -0.20 -12.37
CA ASP A 27 11.22 -0.90 -11.77
C ASP A 27 11.53 -1.32 -10.32
N PRO A 28 10.60 -1.11 -9.37
CA PRO A 28 10.79 -1.42 -7.96
C PRO A 28 11.17 -2.89 -7.70
N VAL A 29 10.58 -3.85 -8.44
CA VAL A 29 10.87 -5.27 -8.27
C VAL A 29 12.31 -5.56 -8.67
N ILE A 30 12.76 -5.04 -9.82
CA ILE A 30 14.14 -5.19 -10.30
C ILE A 30 15.12 -4.57 -9.30
N SER A 31 14.81 -3.37 -8.80
CA SER A 31 15.65 -2.67 -7.81
C SER A 31 15.79 -3.45 -6.51
N LEU A 32 14.70 -4.05 -6.03
CA LEU A 32 14.71 -4.91 -4.84
C LEU A 32 15.53 -6.18 -5.07
N VAL A 33 15.38 -6.85 -6.20
CA VAL A 33 16.18 -8.03 -6.56
C VAL A 33 17.68 -7.69 -6.57
N ILE A 34 18.06 -6.60 -7.23
CA ILE A 34 19.48 -6.16 -7.29
C ILE A 34 20.01 -5.87 -5.88
N GLY A 35 19.25 -5.13 -5.06
CA GLY A 35 19.64 -4.80 -3.70
C GLY A 35 19.77 -6.01 -2.78
N THR A 36 18.86 -6.98 -2.92
CA THR A 36 18.89 -8.23 -2.14
C THR A 36 20.08 -9.11 -2.54
N LEU A 37 20.35 -9.25 -3.84
CA LEU A 37 21.52 -9.97 -4.34
C LEU A 37 22.83 -9.34 -3.87
N TYR A 38 22.92 -8.01 -3.96
CA TYR A 38 24.08 -7.28 -3.43
C TYR A 38 24.27 -7.56 -1.93
N LEU A 39 23.20 -7.44 -1.14
CA LEU A 39 23.29 -7.63 0.31
C LEU A 39 23.70 -9.05 0.70
N GLY A 40 23.14 -10.07 0.06
CA GLY A 40 23.48 -11.48 0.35
C GLY A 40 24.93 -11.81 0.03
N VAL A 41 25.41 -11.36 -1.12
CA VAL A 41 26.82 -11.56 -1.51
C VAL A 41 27.76 -10.74 -0.61
N ALA A 42 27.42 -9.49 -0.32
CA ALA A 42 28.21 -8.64 0.57
C ALA A 42 28.22 -9.14 2.02
N ALA A 43 27.15 -9.80 2.48
CA ALA A 43 27.09 -10.46 3.78
C ALA A 43 27.92 -11.76 3.86
N GLY A 44 28.46 -12.22 2.74
CA GLY A 44 29.34 -13.38 2.68
C GLY A 44 28.62 -14.72 2.50
N LEU A 45 27.34 -14.72 2.13
CA LEU A 45 26.58 -15.94 1.83
C LEU A 45 27.05 -16.63 0.55
N GLY A 46 27.70 -15.88 -0.37
CA GLY A 46 27.97 -16.38 -1.71
C GLY A 46 26.75 -16.22 -2.64
N PHE A 47 26.99 -16.37 -3.94
CA PHE A 47 25.95 -16.11 -4.95
C PHE A 47 24.83 -17.16 -4.94
N GLU A 48 25.19 -18.44 -4.83
CA GLU A 48 24.23 -19.55 -4.86
C GLU A 48 23.29 -19.53 -3.64
N ASP A 49 23.85 -19.39 -2.43
CA ASP A 49 23.07 -19.34 -1.20
C ASP A 49 22.21 -18.06 -1.12
N THR A 50 22.69 -16.96 -1.70
CA THR A 50 21.90 -15.71 -1.79
C THR A 50 20.67 -15.92 -2.66
N ILE A 51 20.80 -16.58 -3.82
CA ILE A 51 19.66 -16.90 -4.67
C ILE A 51 18.72 -17.87 -3.97
N GLY A 52 19.24 -18.91 -3.33
CA GLY A 52 18.45 -19.86 -2.57
C GLY A 52 17.61 -19.21 -1.48
N THR A 53 18.24 -18.34 -0.68
CA THR A 53 17.58 -17.57 0.39
C THR A 53 16.51 -16.62 -0.17
N PHE A 54 16.81 -15.96 -1.28
CA PHE A 54 15.85 -15.07 -1.95
C PHE A 54 14.61 -15.83 -2.42
N VAL A 55 14.80 -16.95 -3.13
CA VAL A 55 13.70 -17.78 -3.65
C VAL A 55 12.87 -18.36 -2.52
N GLN A 56 13.51 -18.82 -1.46
CA GLN A 56 12.84 -19.35 -0.28
C GLN A 56 12.00 -18.25 0.40
N GLY A 57 12.58 -17.08 0.69
CA GLY A 57 11.85 -15.97 1.31
C GLY A 57 10.67 -15.48 0.48
N PHE A 58 10.82 -15.43 -0.85
CA PHE A 58 9.70 -15.14 -1.74
C PHE A 58 8.61 -16.21 -1.67
N GLY A 59 9.01 -17.50 -1.67
CA GLY A 59 8.08 -18.61 -1.55
C GLY A 59 7.31 -18.62 -0.23
N ASP A 60 7.98 -18.34 0.88
CA ASP A 60 7.37 -18.25 2.21
C ASP A 60 6.33 -17.15 2.28
N ILE A 61 6.63 -15.94 1.76
CA ILE A 61 5.68 -14.84 1.68
C ILE A 61 4.51 -15.20 0.75
N MET A 62 4.77 -15.80 -0.41
CA MET A 62 3.69 -16.22 -1.33
C MET A 62 2.80 -17.29 -0.73
N ALA A 63 3.34 -18.22 0.05
CA ALA A 63 2.57 -19.23 0.77
C ALA A 63 1.65 -18.59 1.82
N GLU A 64 2.10 -17.54 2.48
CA GLU A 64 1.36 -16.86 3.56
C GLU A 64 0.29 -15.91 3.02
N VAL A 65 0.62 -15.08 2.03
CA VAL A 65 -0.26 -13.99 1.58
C VAL A 65 -0.76 -14.12 0.14
N GLY A 66 -0.16 -14.97 -0.68
CA GLY A 66 -0.47 -15.05 -2.11
C GLY A 66 -1.95 -15.37 -2.39
N LEU A 67 -2.51 -16.35 -1.66
CA LEU A 67 -3.94 -16.69 -1.76
C LEU A 67 -4.84 -15.56 -1.27
N LEU A 68 -4.45 -14.85 -0.19
CA LEU A 68 -5.22 -13.72 0.32
C LEU A 68 -5.26 -12.58 -0.68
N ILE A 69 -4.13 -12.26 -1.33
CA ILE A 69 -4.07 -11.28 -2.41
C ILE A 69 -4.95 -11.72 -3.58
N GLY A 70 -4.81 -12.97 -4.03
CA GLY A 70 -5.62 -13.51 -5.13
C GLY A 70 -7.12 -13.44 -4.87
N PHE A 71 -7.58 -13.95 -3.73
CA PHE A 71 -8.98 -13.85 -3.32
C PHE A 71 -9.43 -12.41 -3.09
N GLY A 72 -8.58 -11.55 -2.55
CA GLY A 72 -8.85 -10.12 -2.38
C GLY A 72 -9.14 -9.44 -3.72
N VAL A 73 -8.34 -9.70 -4.74
CA VAL A 73 -8.55 -9.18 -6.10
C VAL A 73 -9.84 -9.73 -6.70
N LEU A 74 -10.09 -11.04 -6.60
CA LEU A 74 -11.33 -11.66 -7.07
C LEU A 74 -12.56 -11.08 -6.40
N MET A 75 -12.56 -10.94 -5.08
CA MET A 75 -13.66 -10.31 -4.34
C MET A 75 -13.85 -8.86 -4.74
N GLY A 76 -12.75 -8.09 -4.91
CA GLY A 76 -12.81 -6.71 -5.36
C GLY A 76 -13.43 -6.58 -6.76
N THR A 77 -13.05 -7.42 -7.71
CA THR A 77 -13.62 -7.42 -9.07
C THR A 77 -15.08 -7.84 -9.07
N LEU A 78 -15.47 -8.87 -8.31
CA LEU A 78 -16.85 -9.31 -8.19
C LEU A 78 -17.74 -8.22 -7.57
N LEU A 79 -17.30 -7.59 -6.47
CA LEU A 79 -18.01 -6.49 -5.83
C LEU A 79 -18.20 -5.30 -6.77
N THR A 80 -17.18 -5.01 -7.58
CA THR A 80 -17.24 -3.97 -8.60
C THR A 80 -18.24 -4.33 -9.69
N ALA A 81 -18.18 -5.55 -10.22
CA ALA A 81 -19.09 -6.04 -11.27
C ALA A 81 -20.55 -6.07 -10.83
N MET A 82 -20.81 -6.39 -9.56
CA MET A 82 -22.17 -6.38 -8.97
C MET A 82 -22.68 -4.97 -8.62
N GLY A 83 -21.86 -3.93 -8.76
CA GLY A 83 -22.22 -2.58 -8.30
C GLY A 83 -22.33 -2.44 -6.78
N ALA A 84 -21.88 -3.43 -6.02
CA ALA A 84 -21.96 -3.45 -4.57
C ALA A 84 -21.09 -2.35 -3.93
N LEU A 85 -19.91 -2.08 -4.52
CA LEU A 85 -19.02 -1.01 -4.06
C LEU A 85 -19.67 0.37 -4.22
N GLN A 86 -20.34 0.62 -5.34
CA GLN A 86 -21.04 1.88 -5.59
C GLN A 86 -22.15 2.10 -4.55
N LYS A 87 -22.94 1.07 -4.26
CA LYS A 87 -24.00 1.12 -3.23
C LYS A 87 -23.43 1.35 -1.83
N LEU A 88 -22.31 0.71 -1.51
CA LEU A 88 -21.62 0.91 -0.22
C LEU A 88 -21.11 2.34 -0.09
N VAL A 89 -20.49 2.87 -1.13
CA VAL A 89 -20.05 4.28 -1.17
C VAL A 89 -21.23 5.23 -1.02
N GLU A 90 -22.33 4.99 -1.74
CA GLU A 90 -23.55 5.82 -1.62
C GLU A 90 -24.11 5.81 -0.20
N LEU A 91 -24.15 4.66 0.44
CA LEU A 91 -24.59 4.54 1.82
C LEU A 91 -23.68 5.31 2.77
N LEU A 92 -22.36 5.13 2.63
CA LEU A 92 -21.36 5.84 3.46
C LEU A 92 -21.42 7.35 3.24
N LEU A 93 -21.52 7.81 1.99
CA LEU A 93 -21.66 9.23 1.67
C LEU A 93 -22.96 9.82 2.18
N ARG A 94 -24.06 9.03 2.16
CA ARG A 94 -25.35 9.46 2.70
C ARG A 94 -25.32 9.65 4.21
N ILE A 95 -24.60 8.75 4.92
CA ILE A 95 -24.51 8.78 6.38
C ILE A 95 -23.49 9.81 6.87
N LEU A 96 -22.30 9.83 6.27
CA LEU A 96 -21.16 10.62 6.73
C LEU A 96 -20.98 11.93 5.96
N GLY A 97 -21.44 11.96 4.71
CA GLY A 97 -21.20 13.04 3.77
C GLY A 97 -19.76 13.04 3.22
N PRO A 98 -19.53 13.74 2.09
CA PRO A 98 -18.23 13.71 1.40
C PRO A 98 -17.09 14.32 2.22
N ARG A 99 -17.39 15.25 3.12
CA ARG A 99 -16.38 15.93 3.96
C ARG A 99 -15.84 15.06 5.09
N ARG A 100 -16.67 14.16 5.62
CA ARG A 100 -16.31 13.29 6.77
C ARG A 100 -15.81 11.91 6.33
N LEU A 101 -16.16 11.50 5.11
CA LEU A 101 -15.81 10.19 4.58
C LEU A 101 -14.30 9.87 4.66
N PRO A 102 -13.37 10.76 4.26
CA PRO A 102 -11.93 10.47 4.36
C PRO A 102 -11.48 10.15 5.79
N TYR A 103 -11.99 10.91 6.76
CA TYR A 103 -11.62 10.71 8.17
C TYR A 103 -12.16 9.40 8.73
N ALA A 104 -13.41 9.08 8.43
CA ALA A 104 -14.01 7.82 8.84
C ALA A 104 -13.33 6.62 8.17
N PHE A 105 -12.94 6.77 6.90
CA PHE A 105 -12.26 5.74 6.14
C PHE A 105 -10.85 5.51 6.66
N SER A 106 -10.07 6.57 6.91
CA SER A 106 -8.77 6.48 7.58
C SER A 106 -8.88 5.83 8.96
N ALA A 107 -9.84 6.25 9.78
CA ALA A 107 -10.08 5.68 11.09
C ALA A 107 -10.40 4.17 11.03
N ALA A 108 -11.27 3.75 10.10
CA ALA A 108 -11.63 2.36 9.91
C ALA A 108 -10.42 1.50 9.48
N LEU A 109 -9.63 1.99 8.52
CA LEU A 109 -8.41 1.30 8.07
C LEU A 109 -7.40 1.16 9.20
N THR A 110 -7.27 2.18 10.05
CA THR A 110 -6.36 2.17 11.19
C THR A 110 -6.78 1.21 12.30
N THR A 111 -8.09 1.05 12.56
CA THR A 111 -8.56 0.34 13.76
C THR A 111 -9.15 -1.03 13.48
N ILE A 112 -9.87 -1.19 12.35
CA ILE A 112 -10.61 -2.42 12.04
C ILE A 112 -9.74 -3.39 11.23
N PHE A 113 -8.90 -2.87 10.34
CA PHE A 113 -8.17 -3.67 9.35
C PHE A 113 -6.66 -3.88 9.60
N PRO A 114 -6.03 -3.51 10.73
CA PRO A 114 -4.58 -3.72 10.93
C PRO A 114 -4.15 -5.19 10.88
N ALA A 115 -5.09 -6.12 11.06
CA ALA A 115 -4.86 -7.55 10.94
C ALA A 115 -4.62 -8.01 9.49
N ILE A 116 -4.97 -7.17 8.51
CA ILE A 116 -4.86 -7.48 7.10
C ILE A 116 -3.56 -6.86 6.57
N TYR A 117 -2.81 -7.61 5.77
CA TYR A 117 -1.61 -7.08 5.13
C TYR A 117 -1.89 -5.82 4.33
N VAL A 118 -0.92 -4.91 4.32
CA VAL A 118 -1.00 -3.59 3.67
C VAL A 118 -1.45 -3.70 2.22
N ASP A 119 -0.87 -4.63 1.46
CA ASP A 119 -1.19 -4.85 0.05
C ASP A 119 -2.64 -5.28 -0.16
N VAL A 120 -3.12 -6.20 0.68
CA VAL A 120 -4.52 -6.67 0.64
C VAL A 120 -5.48 -5.56 1.04
N GLN A 121 -5.15 -4.78 2.08
CA GLN A 121 -5.95 -3.60 2.46
C GLN A 121 -6.04 -2.62 1.29
N LEU A 122 -4.91 -2.36 0.61
CA LEU A 122 -4.87 -1.45 -0.54
C LEU A 122 -5.75 -1.95 -1.68
N VAL A 123 -5.65 -3.24 -2.03
CA VAL A 123 -6.47 -3.87 -3.09
C VAL A 123 -7.96 -3.78 -2.77
N LEU A 124 -8.36 -4.07 -1.53
CA LEU A 124 -9.76 -4.02 -1.10
C LEU A 124 -10.31 -2.60 -0.99
N ALA A 125 -9.50 -1.67 -0.50
CA ALA A 125 -9.93 -0.31 -0.22
C ALA A 125 -9.84 0.64 -1.44
N SER A 126 -8.94 0.36 -2.41
CA SER A 126 -8.75 1.20 -3.60
C SER A 126 -10.01 1.37 -4.45
N PRO A 127 -10.77 0.32 -4.79
CA PRO A 127 -12.00 0.48 -5.58
C PRO A 127 -13.02 1.37 -4.87
N LEU A 128 -13.12 1.24 -3.54
CA LEU A 128 -14.02 2.05 -2.72
C LEU A 128 -13.57 3.52 -2.72
N ALA A 129 -12.28 3.77 -2.53
CA ALA A 129 -11.69 5.09 -2.57
C ALA A 129 -11.90 5.78 -3.92
N ARG A 130 -11.68 5.06 -5.03
CA ARG A 130 -11.93 5.57 -6.40
C ARG A 130 -13.38 5.89 -6.65
N SER A 131 -14.31 5.04 -6.23
CA SER A 131 -15.75 5.27 -6.39
C SER A 131 -16.23 6.48 -5.58
N ALA A 132 -15.58 6.82 -4.47
CA ALA A 132 -15.89 7.97 -3.63
C ALA A 132 -15.27 9.27 -4.15
N ALA A 133 -14.10 9.21 -4.77
CA ALA A 133 -13.29 10.35 -5.21
C ALA A 133 -14.06 11.40 -6.06
N PRO A 134 -14.84 11.03 -7.11
CA PRO A 134 -15.54 12.00 -7.96
C PRO A 134 -16.56 12.84 -7.18
N ARG A 135 -17.12 12.30 -6.10
CA ARG A 135 -18.13 12.98 -5.27
C ARG A 135 -17.52 13.96 -4.25
N MET A 136 -16.19 13.98 -4.14
CA MET A 136 -15.46 14.85 -3.22
C MET A 136 -14.92 16.13 -3.89
N GLY A 137 -15.10 16.27 -5.21
CA GLY A 137 -14.67 17.41 -5.99
C GLY A 137 -13.28 17.27 -6.60
N HIS A 138 -12.67 18.39 -6.97
CA HIS A 138 -11.47 18.47 -7.81
C HIS A 138 -10.27 17.64 -7.29
N ASN A 139 -10.03 17.58 -5.98
CA ASN A 139 -8.91 16.84 -5.39
C ASN A 139 -9.34 15.50 -4.74
N GLY A 140 -10.47 14.95 -5.19
CA GLY A 140 -11.07 13.78 -4.54
C GLY A 140 -10.19 12.55 -4.61
N LEU A 141 -9.54 12.28 -5.74
CA LEU A 141 -8.65 11.14 -5.91
C LEU A 141 -7.38 11.27 -5.05
N GLY A 142 -6.73 12.43 -5.09
CA GLY A 142 -5.60 12.73 -4.24
C GLY A 142 -5.95 12.63 -2.75
N MET A 143 -7.12 13.16 -2.35
CA MET A 143 -7.60 13.08 -0.96
C MET A 143 -7.81 11.63 -0.51
N MET A 144 -8.44 10.79 -1.33
CA MET A 144 -8.68 9.39 -1.01
C MET A 144 -7.38 8.57 -1.02
N GLY A 145 -6.44 8.86 -1.94
CA GLY A 145 -5.12 8.24 -1.94
C GLY A 145 -4.35 8.50 -0.64
N GLY A 146 -4.27 9.76 -0.21
CA GLY A 146 -3.65 10.12 1.06
C GLY A 146 -4.37 9.54 2.28
N THR A 147 -5.70 9.42 2.21
CA THR A 147 -6.51 8.77 3.26
C THR A 147 -6.19 7.29 3.39
N LEU A 148 -6.07 6.57 2.26
CA LEU A 148 -5.65 5.16 2.23
C LEU A 148 -4.27 5.00 2.85
N THR A 149 -3.31 5.78 2.37
CA THR A 149 -1.93 5.75 2.87
C THR A 149 -1.86 6.01 4.37
N ALA A 150 -2.50 7.09 4.83
CA ALA A 150 -2.52 7.44 6.25
C ALA A 150 -3.17 6.33 7.10
N GLY A 151 -4.36 5.85 6.71
CA GLY A 151 -5.09 4.84 7.48
C GLY A 151 -4.36 3.51 7.56
N ILE A 152 -3.88 3.02 6.42
CA ILE A 152 -3.20 1.72 6.32
C ILE A 152 -1.87 1.75 7.07
N LEU A 153 -1.00 2.74 6.79
CA LEU A 153 0.35 2.78 7.39
C LEU A 153 0.31 3.06 8.89
N VAL A 154 -0.58 3.94 9.34
CA VAL A 154 -0.72 4.20 10.78
C VAL A 154 -1.27 2.97 11.50
N GLY A 155 -2.26 2.28 10.92
CA GLY A 155 -2.76 1.01 11.47
C GLY A 155 -1.67 -0.04 11.59
N TYR A 156 -0.89 -0.22 10.54
CA TYR A 156 0.19 -1.19 10.46
C TYR A 156 1.30 -0.95 11.52
N VAL A 157 1.63 0.32 11.79
CA VAL A 157 2.74 0.68 12.71
C VAL A 157 2.28 0.83 14.15
N PHE A 158 1.05 1.30 14.40
CA PHE A 158 0.60 1.64 15.76
C PHE A 158 -0.37 0.64 16.36
N VAL A 159 -1.19 -0.06 15.56
CA VAL A 159 -2.31 -0.84 16.10
C VAL A 159 -2.07 -2.34 15.93
N VAL A 160 -2.16 -3.09 17.05
CA VAL A 160 -2.09 -4.57 17.04
C VAL A 160 -3.35 -5.11 16.31
N PRO A 161 -3.21 -6.11 15.44
CA PRO A 161 -2.04 -6.95 15.18
C PRO A 161 -1.19 -6.55 13.95
N GLY A 162 -1.06 -5.27 13.66
CA GLY A 162 -0.15 -4.80 12.59
C GLY A 162 1.27 -5.36 12.77
N LEU A 163 1.89 -5.86 11.70
CA LEU A 163 3.21 -6.51 11.78
C LEU A 163 4.28 -5.56 12.33
N GLY A 164 4.26 -4.29 11.95
CA GLY A 164 5.19 -3.29 12.49
C GLY A 164 5.02 -3.11 14.00
N THR A 165 3.78 -3.06 14.47
CA THR A 165 3.46 -2.94 15.90
C THR A 165 3.88 -4.17 16.68
N VAL A 166 3.61 -5.38 16.15
CA VAL A 166 3.99 -6.64 16.79
C VAL A 166 5.51 -6.78 16.89
N ALA A 167 6.24 -6.42 15.83
CA ALA A 167 7.69 -6.42 15.82
C ALA A 167 8.28 -5.47 16.87
N ILE A 168 7.76 -4.24 16.97
CA ILE A 168 8.18 -3.26 17.97
C ILE A 168 7.86 -3.75 19.38
N ALA A 169 6.67 -4.30 19.60
CA ALA A 169 6.27 -4.85 20.88
C ALA A 169 7.21 -5.99 21.34
N GLY A 170 7.58 -6.88 20.42
CA GLY A 170 8.52 -7.95 20.69
C GLY A 170 9.93 -7.46 21.00
N LEU A 171 10.43 -6.45 20.27
CA LEU A 171 11.75 -5.86 20.51
C LEU A 171 11.84 -5.13 21.85
N LEU A 172 10.75 -4.51 22.30
CA LEU A 172 10.68 -3.72 23.54
C LEU A 172 10.15 -4.55 24.73
N ASP A 173 9.84 -5.82 24.52
CA ASP A 173 9.22 -6.71 25.52
C ASP A 173 7.94 -6.14 26.15
N VAL A 174 7.12 -5.47 25.32
CA VAL A 174 5.85 -4.87 25.72
C VAL A 174 4.70 -5.83 25.45
N PRO A 175 3.82 -6.11 26.43
CA PRO A 175 2.65 -6.95 26.21
C PRO A 175 1.75 -6.41 25.08
N LEU A 176 1.31 -7.29 24.15
CA LEU A 176 0.49 -6.91 23.00
C LEU A 176 -0.83 -6.21 23.41
N GLY A 177 -1.42 -6.59 24.56
CA GLY A 177 -2.61 -5.92 25.09
C GLY A 177 -2.36 -4.46 25.47
N THR A 178 -1.22 -4.18 26.08
CA THR A 178 -0.77 -2.81 26.37
C THR A 178 -0.53 -2.02 25.10
N MET A 179 0.15 -2.65 24.14
CA MET A 179 0.43 -2.05 22.83
C MET A 179 -0.85 -1.76 22.03
N LEU A 180 -1.86 -2.63 22.13
CA LEU A 180 -3.17 -2.41 21.48
C LEU A 180 -3.86 -1.15 22.03
N ILE A 181 -3.88 -0.96 23.35
CA ILE A 181 -4.54 0.19 23.98
C ILE A 181 -3.82 1.49 23.59
N TYR A 182 -2.52 1.58 23.87
CA TYR A 182 -1.76 2.79 23.57
C TYR A 182 -1.64 3.04 22.07
N GLY A 183 -1.44 1.98 21.28
CA GLY A 183 -1.37 2.07 19.83
C GLY A 183 -2.66 2.59 19.21
N THR A 184 -3.82 2.15 19.70
CA THR A 184 -5.11 2.66 19.23
C THR A 184 -5.35 4.10 19.67
N VAL A 185 -5.05 4.44 20.92
CA VAL A 185 -5.23 5.80 21.46
C VAL A 185 -4.34 6.81 20.75
N ILE A 186 -3.14 6.42 20.32
CA ILE A 186 -2.21 7.28 19.57
C ILE A 186 -2.47 7.19 18.08
N GLY A 187 -2.65 5.99 17.55
CA GLY A 187 -2.77 5.74 16.11
C GLY A 187 -4.04 6.36 15.51
N LEU A 188 -5.19 6.21 16.16
CA LEU A 188 -6.44 6.75 15.63
C LEU A 188 -6.42 8.29 15.47
N PRO A 189 -6.04 9.08 16.49
CA PRO A 189 -5.86 10.52 16.31
C PRO A 189 -4.79 10.87 15.27
N THR A 190 -3.69 10.11 15.21
CA THR A 190 -2.61 10.32 14.25
C THR A 190 -3.13 10.14 12.82
N ALA A 191 -3.87 9.08 12.52
CA ALA A 191 -4.44 8.83 11.20
C ALA A 191 -5.42 9.94 10.78
N VAL A 192 -6.30 10.34 11.68
CA VAL A 192 -7.28 11.43 11.45
C VAL A 192 -6.56 12.76 11.24
N LEU A 193 -5.56 13.08 12.08
CA LEU A 193 -4.79 14.31 11.97
C LEU A 193 -3.94 14.35 10.69
N THR A 194 -3.30 13.25 10.32
CA THR A 194 -2.54 13.13 9.07
C THR A 194 -3.45 13.34 7.87
N THR A 195 -4.63 12.70 7.86
CA THR A 195 -5.65 12.90 6.81
C THR A 195 -6.10 14.36 6.75
N PHE A 196 -6.27 15.03 7.89
CA PHE A 196 -6.63 16.44 7.95
C PHE A 196 -5.51 17.34 7.40
N ILE A 197 -4.28 17.17 7.87
CA ILE A 197 -3.12 17.94 7.41
C ILE A 197 -2.94 17.76 5.90
N TYR A 198 -3.01 16.52 5.41
CA TYR A 198 -2.91 16.22 3.99
C TYR A 198 -4.02 16.92 3.18
N GLY A 199 -5.25 16.89 3.67
CA GLY A 199 -6.36 17.64 3.06
C GLY A 199 -6.12 19.16 3.00
N GLN A 200 -5.43 19.74 3.99
CA GLN A 200 -5.05 21.17 3.94
C GLN A 200 -3.93 21.42 2.93
N ILE A 201 -3.00 20.50 2.79
CA ILE A 201 -1.91 20.55 1.81
C ILE A 201 -2.49 20.51 0.38
N LEU A 202 -3.43 19.61 0.12
CA LEU A 202 -4.13 19.53 -1.17
C LEU A 202 -4.84 20.84 -1.55
N LYS A 203 -5.49 21.48 -0.58
CA LYS A 203 -6.17 22.78 -0.80
C LYS A 203 -5.20 23.92 -1.15
N ARG A 204 -3.92 23.80 -0.78
CA ARG A 204 -2.87 24.76 -1.11
C ARG A 204 -2.27 24.57 -2.51
N GLY A 205 -2.80 23.63 -3.31
CA GLY A 205 -2.41 23.45 -4.70
C GLY A 205 -1.14 22.62 -4.92
N LEU A 206 -0.73 21.82 -3.94
CA LEU A 206 0.39 20.89 -4.07
C LEU A 206 0.05 19.65 -4.92
N TRP A 207 -1.20 19.50 -5.32
CA TRP A 207 -1.69 18.44 -6.20
C TRP A 207 -2.20 19.05 -7.52
N ASN A 208 -1.73 18.52 -8.62
CA ASN A 208 -2.16 18.93 -9.95
C ASN A 208 -2.84 17.75 -10.66
N ASN A 209 -4.17 17.76 -10.70
CA ASN A 209 -4.96 16.67 -11.28
C ASN A 209 -4.53 16.31 -12.70
N ALA A 210 -4.24 17.30 -13.54
CA ALA A 210 -3.85 17.06 -14.93
C ALA A 210 -2.48 16.37 -15.06
N LYS A 211 -1.60 16.53 -14.04
CA LYS A 211 -0.24 15.99 -14.07
C LYS A 211 -0.09 14.75 -13.21
N ASP A 212 -0.79 14.70 -12.07
CA ASP A 212 -0.64 13.65 -11.08
C ASP A 212 -1.69 12.54 -11.25
N GLU A 213 -2.84 12.84 -11.89
CA GLU A 213 -3.90 11.86 -12.17
C GLU A 213 -3.76 11.21 -13.56
N ALA A 214 -3.23 11.92 -14.58
CA ALA A 214 -3.05 11.38 -15.93
C ALA A 214 -2.11 10.16 -16.00
N HIS A 215 -1.05 10.13 -15.19
CA HIS A 215 -0.17 8.96 -15.05
C HIS A 215 -0.86 7.76 -14.43
N PHE A 216 -1.93 7.96 -13.71
CA PHE A 216 -2.64 6.91 -13.00
C PHE A 216 -3.71 6.25 -13.88
N GLU A 217 -4.34 6.98 -14.78
CA GLU A 217 -5.24 6.43 -15.79
C GLU A 217 -4.50 5.56 -16.79
N ASP A 218 -3.33 5.99 -17.26
CA ASP A 218 -2.49 5.22 -18.18
C ASP A 218 -1.94 3.92 -17.54
N MET A 219 -1.63 3.94 -16.25
CA MET A 219 -1.07 2.79 -15.52
C MET A 219 -2.12 1.76 -15.11
N VAL A 220 -3.37 2.18 -14.91
CA VAL A 220 -4.45 1.30 -14.39
C VAL A 220 -5.39 0.82 -15.48
N LEU A 221 -5.56 1.58 -16.53
CA LEU A 221 -6.44 1.21 -17.64
C LEU A 221 -5.72 0.44 -18.74
N GLY A 222 -4.35 0.22 -18.62
CA GLY A 222 -3.57 -0.38 -19.67
C GLY A 222 -4.37 -0.21 -20.94
N SER A 223 -4.16 0.84 -21.70
CA SER A 223 -5.04 1.40 -22.76
C SER A 223 -6.22 0.51 -23.14
N PRO A 224 -7.48 0.88 -22.91
CA PRO A 224 -8.62 0.11 -23.44
C PRO A 224 -8.51 -0.11 -24.96
N GLY A 225 -7.65 0.69 -25.63
CA GLY A 225 -7.24 0.52 -27.01
C GLY A 225 -6.28 -0.65 -27.27
N ALA A 226 -5.36 -0.95 -26.37
CA ALA A 226 -4.38 -2.02 -26.58
C ALA A 226 -5.04 -3.40 -26.55
N VAL A 227 -5.96 -3.64 -25.61
CA VAL A 227 -6.72 -4.90 -25.54
C VAL A 227 -7.69 -5.03 -26.71
N ALA A 228 -8.28 -3.92 -27.18
CA ALA A 228 -9.18 -3.93 -28.33
C ALA A 228 -8.43 -4.08 -29.67
N GLU A 229 -7.18 -3.66 -29.76
CA GLU A 229 -6.30 -3.85 -30.91
C GLU A 229 -5.76 -5.28 -30.97
N GLU A 230 -5.34 -5.84 -29.85
CA GLU A 230 -4.89 -7.24 -29.75
C GLU A 230 -6.00 -8.24 -30.12
N VAL A 231 -7.23 -8.01 -29.62
CA VAL A 231 -8.40 -8.83 -30.00
C VAL A 231 -8.80 -8.64 -31.47
N ARG A 232 -8.53 -7.49 -32.08
CA ARG A 232 -8.78 -7.24 -33.49
C ARG A 232 -7.72 -7.85 -34.40
N GLU A 233 -6.49 -7.96 -33.96
CA GLU A 233 -5.43 -8.64 -34.71
C GLU A 233 -5.57 -10.16 -34.65
N GLU A 234 -5.91 -10.74 -33.49
CA GLU A 234 -6.17 -12.17 -33.37
C GLU A 234 -7.42 -12.64 -34.13
N GLY A 235 -8.41 -11.81 -34.38
CA GLY A 235 -9.60 -12.11 -35.15
C GLY A 235 -9.43 -11.95 -36.69
N ARG A 236 -8.21 -11.69 -37.16
CA ARG A 236 -7.89 -11.51 -38.60
C ARG A 236 -7.02 -12.63 -39.20
N VAL A 237 -6.74 -13.70 -38.46
CA VAL A 237 -6.04 -14.90 -38.98
C VAL A 237 -7.02 -16.01 -39.33
#